data_409c56ee907d28d49dcbeef5e352f9f0
#
_entry.id   409c56ee907d28d49dcbeef5e352f9f0
#
_cell.length_a   1.000
_cell.length_b   1.000
_cell.length_c   1.000
_cell.angle_alpha   90.00
_cell.angle_beta   90.00
_cell.angle_gamma   90.00
#
_symmetry.space_group_name_H-M   'P 1'
#
loop_
_entity.id
_entity.type
_entity.pdbx_description
1 polymer ?
#
loop_
_entity_poly.entity_id
_entity_poly.type
_entity_poly.pdbx_seq_one_letter_code
_entity_poly.pdbx_strand_id
1 'polypeptide(L)'
;PLAIKPVSDVFEQLWPEAKCKNLLDDSLPSDLQAHGMGPPMIERMVGLASYMEKQGAEAILFTCSAFGPAIEAAKNAQNIPVLKPNEAMFDDALDLCARLGKPCRIGLLTTFAPSTASMLKELETAIELRGLPITTEGGCAAGAMEILLAGDVQTHDRMVLLAAMQMPACDVYLIGQFSMAHTQKQLEQALHKPVLTSPASAIRRLQTALARH
;
A
#
# COMPACT_ATOMS: atom_id res chain seq x y z
N PRO A 1 14.17 -1.85 -2.81
CA PRO A 1 13.97 -2.19 -4.23
C PRO A 1 12.76 -3.09 -4.50
N LEU A 2 12.23 -3.86 -3.53
CA LEU A 2 11.10 -4.78 -3.75
C LEU A 2 9.81 -4.13 -4.27
N ALA A 3 9.58 -2.84 -3.99
CA ALA A 3 8.41 -2.12 -4.45
C ALA A 3 8.55 -1.53 -5.86
N ILE A 4 9.77 -1.35 -6.38
CA ILE A 4 10.00 -0.66 -7.66
C ILE A 4 9.35 -1.42 -8.81
N LYS A 5 9.69 -2.71 -8.99
CA LYS A 5 9.14 -3.51 -10.09
C LYS A 5 7.61 -3.65 -10.02
N PRO A 6 6.98 -4.02 -8.88
CA PRO A 6 5.54 -4.08 -8.78
C PRO A 6 4.82 -2.77 -9.13
N VAL A 7 5.40 -1.63 -8.76
CA VAL A 7 4.85 -0.32 -9.12
C VAL A 7 4.99 -0.06 -10.62
N SER A 8 6.19 -0.31 -11.19
CA SER A 8 6.42 -0.11 -12.62
C SER A 8 5.49 -0.99 -13.48
N ASP A 9 5.34 -2.27 -13.12
CA ASP A 9 4.45 -3.19 -13.84
C ASP A 9 2.99 -2.69 -13.86
N VAL A 10 2.52 -2.12 -12.75
CA VAL A 10 1.15 -1.59 -12.67
C VAL A 10 1.02 -0.26 -13.43
N PHE A 11 2.05 0.60 -13.44
CA PHE A 11 2.07 1.80 -14.29
C PHE A 11 1.99 1.43 -15.78
N GLU A 12 2.78 0.46 -16.23
CA GLU A 12 2.73 -0.03 -17.62
C GLU A 12 1.35 -0.55 -18.02
N GLN A 13 0.63 -1.18 -17.08
CA GLN A 13 -0.71 -1.74 -17.33
C GLN A 13 -1.82 -0.70 -17.28
N LEU A 14 -1.79 0.23 -16.33
CA LEU A 14 -2.88 1.16 -16.05
C LEU A 14 -2.65 2.56 -16.60
N TRP A 15 -1.38 2.96 -16.78
CA TRP A 15 -1.02 4.32 -17.19
C TRP A 15 0.32 4.34 -17.94
N PRO A 16 0.38 3.72 -19.13
CA PRO A 16 1.64 3.58 -19.89
C PRO A 16 2.27 4.91 -20.33
N GLU A 17 1.47 6.01 -20.38
CA GLU A 17 1.97 7.33 -20.73
C GLU A 17 2.74 8.03 -19.60
N ALA A 18 2.58 7.55 -18.36
CA ALA A 18 3.23 8.14 -17.20
C ALA A 18 4.74 7.90 -17.23
N LYS A 19 5.50 8.97 -16.98
CA LYS A 19 6.96 8.89 -16.86
C LYS A 19 7.34 8.69 -15.39
N CYS A 20 7.55 7.46 -14.98
CA CYS A 20 7.96 7.14 -13.61
C CYS A 20 9.45 7.36 -13.39
N LYS A 21 9.79 8.05 -12.30
CA LYS A 21 11.16 8.15 -11.77
C LYS A 21 11.18 7.57 -10.36
N ASN A 22 12.18 6.76 -10.04
CA ASN A 22 12.35 6.19 -8.72
C ASN A 22 13.44 6.95 -7.96
N LEU A 23 13.14 7.36 -6.73
CA LEU A 23 14.10 7.83 -5.75
C LEU A 23 14.22 6.77 -4.66
N LEU A 24 15.38 6.15 -4.56
CA LEU A 24 15.69 5.15 -3.55
C LEU A 24 16.71 5.72 -2.57
N ASP A 25 16.36 5.71 -1.30
CA ASP A 25 17.25 5.93 -0.19
C ASP A 25 17.24 4.66 0.67
N ASP A 26 18.19 3.78 0.45
CA ASP A 26 18.26 2.44 1.03
C ASP A 26 18.73 2.43 2.49
N SER A 27 19.20 3.57 3.02
CA SER A 27 19.56 3.71 4.43
C SER A 27 18.35 4.05 5.33
N LEU A 28 17.23 4.51 4.77
CA LEU A 28 16.05 4.90 5.57
C LEU A 28 15.57 3.82 6.54
N PRO A 29 15.47 2.51 6.19
CA PRO A 29 15.01 1.49 7.14
C PRO A 29 15.97 1.28 8.31
N SER A 30 17.29 1.25 8.04
CA SER A 30 18.30 1.10 9.08
C SER A 30 18.37 2.30 10.00
N ASP A 31 18.23 3.50 9.44
CA ASP A 31 18.24 4.75 10.23
C ASP A 31 16.98 4.87 11.10
N LEU A 32 15.80 4.45 10.57
CA LEU A 32 14.57 4.37 11.34
C LEU A 32 14.70 3.39 12.52
N GLN A 33 15.32 2.23 12.29
CA GLN A 33 15.56 1.24 13.32
C GLN A 33 16.53 1.76 14.40
N ALA A 34 17.58 2.46 14.00
CA ALA A 34 18.63 2.96 14.90
C ALA A 34 18.19 4.20 15.71
N HIS A 35 17.43 5.10 15.10
CA HIS A 35 17.18 6.43 15.65
C HIS A 35 15.68 6.73 15.87
N GLY A 36 14.79 5.86 15.39
CA GLY A 36 13.35 6.04 15.48
C GLY A 36 12.79 7.13 14.56
N MET A 37 11.49 7.35 14.68
CA MET A 37 10.75 8.38 13.94
C MET A 37 10.83 9.71 14.71
N GLY A 38 11.83 10.51 14.38
CA GLY A 38 12.08 11.82 15.00
C GLY A 38 12.20 12.95 13.96
N PRO A 39 12.41 14.21 14.42
CA PRO A 39 12.54 15.38 13.55
C PRO A 39 13.54 15.19 12.40
N PRO A 40 14.76 14.62 12.60
CA PRO A 40 15.70 14.42 11.51
C PRO A 40 15.16 13.52 10.38
N MET A 41 14.41 12.46 10.72
CA MET A 41 13.79 11.57 9.73
C MET A 41 12.68 12.30 8.96
N ILE A 42 11.87 13.09 9.67
CA ILE A 42 10.81 13.90 9.06
C ILE A 42 11.39 14.92 8.09
N GLU A 43 12.40 15.69 8.50
CA GLU A 43 13.09 16.67 7.67
C GLU A 43 13.70 16.03 6.41
N ARG A 44 14.31 14.85 6.57
CA ARG A 44 14.87 14.10 5.45
C ARG A 44 13.80 13.70 4.43
N MET A 45 12.69 13.15 4.87
CA MET A 45 11.59 12.74 3.99
C MET A 45 10.95 13.92 3.27
N VAL A 46 10.76 15.05 3.95
CA VAL A 46 10.31 16.31 3.35
C VAL A 46 11.32 16.79 2.31
N GLY A 47 12.62 16.74 2.62
CA GLY A 47 13.69 17.12 1.70
C GLY A 47 13.72 16.26 0.43
N LEU A 48 13.55 14.94 0.55
CA LEU A 48 13.49 14.02 -0.59
C LEU A 48 12.26 14.30 -1.47
N ALA A 49 11.10 14.57 -0.88
CA ALA A 49 9.89 14.95 -1.61
C ALA A 49 10.09 16.28 -2.37
N SER A 50 10.63 17.29 -1.67
CA SER A 50 10.92 18.60 -2.27
C SER A 50 11.95 18.51 -3.40
N TYR A 51 12.93 17.61 -3.27
CA TYR A 51 13.87 17.34 -4.36
C TYR A 51 13.14 16.83 -5.60
N MET A 52 12.24 15.85 -5.45
CA MET A 52 11.50 15.28 -6.58
C MET A 52 10.58 16.32 -7.24
N GLU A 53 9.88 17.14 -6.47
CA GLU A 53 9.05 18.22 -7.00
C GLU A 53 9.90 19.21 -7.82
N LYS A 54 11.06 19.63 -7.32
CA LYS A 54 12.02 20.50 -8.04
C LYS A 54 12.59 19.86 -9.32
N GLN A 55 12.63 18.51 -9.39
CA GLN A 55 13.00 17.77 -10.59
C GLN A 55 11.82 17.58 -11.58
N GLY A 56 10.70 18.27 -11.34
CA GLY A 56 9.54 18.26 -12.20
C GLY A 56 8.61 17.07 -12.01
N ALA A 57 8.60 16.46 -10.82
CA ALA A 57 7.56 15.49 -10.49
C ALA A 57 6.22 16.22 -10.37
N GLU A 58 5.19 15.69 -11.01
CA GLU A 58 3.81 16.19 -10.94
C GLU A 58 3.02 15.51 -9.81
N ALA A 59 3.51 14.38 -9.30
CA ALA A 59 2.97 13.68 -8.13
C ALA A 59 4.03 12.76 -7.50
N ILE A 60 3.85 12.38 -6.25
CA ILE A 60 4.75 11.49 -5.50
C ILE A 60 3.94 10.35 -4.88
N LEU A 61 4.40 9.11 -5.05
CA LEU A 61 3.90 7.94 -4.36
C LEU A 61 5.00 7.37 -3.45
N PHE A 62 4.77 7.39 -2.15
CA PHE A 62 5.60 6.65 -1.21
C PHE A 62 5.20 5.17 -1.19
N THR A 63 6.18 4.27 -1.10
CA THR A 63 5.97 2.81 -1.22
C THR A 63 6.25 2.03 0.06
N CYS A 64 6.51 2.72 1.18
CA CYS A 64 6.75 2.10 2.47
C CYS A 64 5.93 2.78 3.57
N SER A 65 5.05 2.02 4.23
CA SER A 65 4.16 2.51 5.28
C SER A 65 4.85 2.79 6.63
N ALA A 66 6.09 2.32 6.83
CA ALA A 66 6.82 2.50 8.08
C ALA A 66 7.12 3.98 8.41
N PHE A 67 7.01 4.88 7.45
CA PHE A 67 7.34 6.30 7.57
C PHE A 67 6.12 7.22 7.67
N GLY A 68 4.97 6.71 8.14
CA GLY A 68 3.69 7.42 8.14
C GLY A 68 3.74 8.90 8.56
N PRO A 69 4.26 9.26 9.76
CA PRO A 69 4.36 10.67 10.19
C PRO A 69 5.23 11.53 9.28
N ALA A 70 6.33 11.00 8.76
CA ALA A 70 7.24 11.72 7.87
C ALA A 70 6.62 11.91 6.47
N ILE A 71 5.87 10.92 5.98
CA ILE A 71 5.11 11.04 4.73
C ILE A 71 4.00 12.09 4.86
N GLU A 72 3.32 12.13 6.00
CA GLU A 72 2.30 13.16 6.25
C GLU A 72 2.89 14.57 6.25
N ALA A 73 4.05 14.74 6.89
CA ALA A 73 4.79 16.01 6.85
C ALA A 73 5.22 16.37 5.41
N ALA A 74 5.70 15.39 4.63
CA ALA A 74 6.03 15.59 3.23
C ALA A 74 4.80 16.01 2.41
N LYS A 75 3.66 15.34 2.60
CA LYS A 75 2.38 15.66 1.95
C LYS A 75 1.93 17.10 2.20
N ASN A 76 2.08 17.57 3.43
CA ASN A 76 1.70 18.92 3.83
C ASN A 76 2.69 20.00 3.33
N ALA A 77 3.91 19.62 2.98
CA ALA A 77 4.96 20.55 2.55
C ALA A 77 5.08 20.72 1.03
N GLN A 78 4.42 19.86 0.23
CA GLN A 78 4.49 19.92 -1.24
C GLN A 78 3.22 20.55 -1.84
N ASN A 79 3.35 21.11 -3.05
CA ASN A 79 2.23 21.68 -3.81
C ASN A 79 1.62 20.69 -4.81
N ILE A 80 2.22 19.51 -4.95
CA ILE A 80 1.78 18.43 -5.84
C ILE A 80 1.12 17.31 -5.03
N PRO A 81 0.29 16.45 -5.66
CA PRO A 81 -0.27 15.30 -4.98
C PRO A 81 0.80 14.36 -4.41
N VAL A 82 0.73 14.08 -3.11
CA VAL A 82 1.60 13.11 -2.44
C VAL A 82 0.72 12.05 -1.81
N LEU A 83 0.95 10.78 -2.18
CA LEU A 83 0.19 9.64 -1.66
C LEU A 83 1.02 8.80 -0.68
N LYS A 84 0.36 8.40 0.41
CA LYS A 84 0.82 7.32 1.27
C LYS A 84 0.64 5.97 0.56
N PRO A 85 1.36 4.92 0.98
CA PRO A 85 1.33 3.63 0.28
C PRO A 85 -0.07 3.01 0.15
N ASN A 86 -0.91 3.11 1.19
CA ASN A 86 -2.14 2.33 1.30
C ASN A 86 -3.42 3.17 1.32
N GLU A 87 -3.34 4.51 1.44
CA GLU A 87 -4.51 5.37 1.62
C GLU A 87 -5.55 5.22 0.50
N ALA A 88 -5.09 5.14 -0.75
CA ALA A 88 -5.98 4.99 -1.89
C ALA A 88 -6.68 3.61 -1.89
N MET A 89 -5.97 2.54 -1.50
CA MET A 89 -6.54 1.20 -1.40
C MET A 89 -7.58 1.11 -0.28
N PHE A 90 -7.32 1.75 0.84
CA PHE A 90 -8.30 1.81 1.94
C PHE A 90 -9.55 2.58 1.51
N ASP A 91 -9.40 3.74 0.88
CA ASP A 91 -10.53 4.50 0.34
C ASP A 91 -11.35 3.69 -0.65
N ASP A 92 -10.70 3.01 -1.62
CA ASP A 92 -11.38 2.17 -2.61
C ASP A 92 -12.16 1.03 -1.93
N ALA A 93 -11.61 0.42 -0.87
CA ALA A 93 -12.27 -0.63 -0.11
C ALA A 93 -13.49 -0.12 0.65
N LEU A 94 -13.36 1.04 1.31
CA LEU A 94 -14.47 1.67 2.03
C LEU A 94 -15.60 2.08 1.07
N ASP A 95 -15.26 2.63 -0.09
CA ASP A 95 -16.23 2.97 -1.13
C ASP A 95 -16.93 1.72 -1.69
N LEU A 96 -16.19 0.62 -1.87
CA LEU A 96 -16.76 -0.65 -2.30
C LEU A 96 -17.73 -1.20 -1.25
N CYS A 97 -17.34 -1.23 0.03
CA CYS A 97 -18.20 -1.65 1.13
C CYS A 97 -19.44 -0.77 1.27
N ALA A 98 -19.31 0.55 1.15
CA ALA A 98 -20.45 1.46 1.19
C ALA A 98 -21.49 1.14 0.09
N ARG A 99 -21.03 0.80 -1.12
CA ARG A 99 -21.90 0.40 -2.23
C ARG A 99 -22.63 -0.92 -2.01
N LEU A 100 -22.11 -1.82 -1.16
CA LEU A 100 -22.80 -3.08 -0.85
C LEU A 100 -24.07 -2.87 -0.02
N GLY A 101 -24.24 -1.74 0.67
CA GLY A 101 -25.44 -1.39 1.42
C GLY A 101 -25.77 -2.32 2.59
N LYS A 102 -24.77 -3.07 3.10
CA LYS A 102 -24.87 -4.02 4.22
C LYS A 102 -23.61 -3.95 5.07
N PRO A 103 -23.60 -4.48 6.30
CA PRO A 103 -22.37 -4.68 7.05
C PRO A 103 -21.34 -5.45 6.21
N CYS A 104 -20.12 -4.96 6.18
CA CYS A 104 -19.05 -5.46 5.33
C CYS A 104 -17.87 -5.92 6.19
N ARG A 105 -17.16 -6.96 5.75
CA ARG A 105 -15.92 -7.40 6.36
C ARG A 105 -14.78 -7.24 5.38
N ILE A 106 -13.71 -6.54 5.80
CA ILE A 106 -12.50 -6.34 5.02
C ILE A 106 -11.38 -7.22 5.60
N GLY A 107 -10.75 -8.03 4.76
CA GLY A 107 -9.55 -8.79 5.09
C GLY A 107 -8.29 -8.08 4.64
N LEU A 108 -7.31 -7.88 5.52
CA LEU A 108 -6.01 -7.33 5.20
C LEU A 108 -4.95 -8.42 5.29
N LEU A 109 -4.26 -8.70 4.19
CA LEU A 109 -3.23 -9.73 4.08
C LEU A 109 -1.85 -9.10 3.91
N THR A 110 -0.89 -9.55 4.72
CA THR A 110 0.52 -9.15 4.65
C THR A 110 1.45 -10.36 4.81
N THR A 111 2.77 -10.14 4.71
CA THR A 111 3.80 -11.16 5.01
C THR A 111 4.58 -10.85 6.29
N PHE A 112 4.21 -9.78 7.03
CA PHE A 112 4.91 -9.35 8.24
C PHE A 112 3.91 -8.88 9.31
N ALA A 113 3.78 -9.64 10.38
CA ALA A 113 2.75 -9.44 11.41
C ALA A 113 2.71 -8.02 12.03
N PRO A 114 3.85 -7.37 12.35
CA PRO A 114 3.81 -5.98 12.83
C PRO A 114 3.20 -5.00 11.82
N SER A 115 3.43 -5.21 10.51
CA SER A 115 2.77 -4.42 9.47
C SER A 115 1.26 -4.65 9.43
N THR A 116 0.82 -5.90 9.62
CA THR A 116 -0.63 -6.22 9.69
C THR A 116 -1.31 -5.39 10.77
N ALA A 117 -0.77 -5.41 11.99
CA ALA A 117 -1.36 -4.69 13.13
C ALA A 117 -1.40 -3.17 12.91
N SER A 118 -0.30 -2.59 12.40
CA SER A 118 -0.22 -1.15 12.11
C SER A 118 -1.20 -0.73 11.03
N MET A 119 -1.30 -1.51 9.95
CA MET A 119 -2.19 -1.21 8.83
C MET A 119 -3.67 -1.41 9.17
N LEU A 120 -4.00 -2.42 9.99
CA LEU A 120 -5.35 -2.59 10.52
C LEU A 120 -5.79 -1.39 11.33
N LYS A 121 -4.94 -0.88 12.20
CA LYS A 121 -5.23 0.32 12.99
C LYS A 121 -5.46 1.55 12.10
N GLU A 122 -4.68 1.72 11.04
CA GLU A 122 -4.88 2.80 10.07
C GLU A 122 -6.22 2.65 9.32
N LEU A 123 -6.56 1.43 8.88
CA LEU A 123 -7.84 1.13 8.23
C LEU A 123 -9.03 1.35 9.17
N GLU A 124 -8.94 0.89 10.41
CA GLU A 124 -9.98 1.07 11.45
C GLU A 124 -10.23 2.56 11.72
N THR A 125 -9.17 3.36 11.82
CA THR A 125 -9.31 4.82 11.92
C THR A 125 -10.07 5.42 10.73
N ALA A 126 -9.78 4.97 9.51
CA ALA A 126 -10.48 5.43 8.32
C ALA A 126 -11.96 4.99 8.29
N ILE A 127 -12.26 3.79 8.78
CA ILE A 127 -13.64 3.27 8.95
C ILE A 127 -14.42 4.13 9.94
N GLU A 128 -13.83 4.42 11.10
CA GLU A 128 -14.45 5.25 12.15
C GLU A 128 -14.76 6.65 11.63
N LEU A 129 -13.82 7.28 10.94
CA LEU A 129 -14.00 8.61 10.35
C LEU A 129 -15.14 8.67 9.33
N ARG A 130 -15.42 7.57 8.63
CA ARG A 130 -16.54 7.48 7.66
C ARG A 130 -17.85 6.98 8.28
N GLY A 131 -17.84 6.51 9.52
CA GLY A 131 -19.03 5.98 10.22
C GLY A 131 -19.66 4.77 9.54
N LEU A 132 -18.85 3.92 8.89
CA LEU A 132 -19.33 2.77 8.12
C LEU A 132 -19.41 1.50 9.00
N PRO A 133 -20.43 0.63 8.83
CA PRO A 133 -20.57 -0.62 9.57
C PRO A 133 -19.64 -1.70 8.98
N ILE A 134 -18.33 -1.52 9.13
CA ILE A 134 -17.28 -2.38 8.58
C ILE A 134 -16.49 -3.00 9.73
N THR A 135 -16.22 -4.30 9.62
CA THR A 135 -15.28 -5.02 10.48
C THR A 135 -14.03 -5.41 9.71
N THR A 136 -12.91 -5.56 10.40
CA THR A 136 -11.62 -5.90 9.80
C THR A 136 -11.11 -7.25 10.29
N GLU A 137 -10.39 -7.96 9.43
CA GLU A 137 -9.67 -9.19 9.74
C GLU A 137 -8.24 -9.10 9.23
N GLY A 138 -7.29 -9.56 10.05
CA GLY A 138 -5.88 -9.57 9.67
C GLY A 138 -5.39 -10.97 9.33
N GLY A 139 -4.71 -11.13 8.19
CA GLY A 139 -3.99 -12.33 7.81
C GLY A 139 -2.50 -12.04 7.60
N CYS A 140 -1.65 -12.98 7.96
CA CYS A 140 -0.21 -12.87 7.75
C CYS A 140 0.37 -14.17 7.19
N ALA A 141 0.96 -14.11 5.99
CA ALA A 141 1.76 -15.19 5.43
C ALA A 141 3.19 -15.11 6.01
N ALA A 142 3.34 -15.47 7.28
CA ALA A 142 4.61 -15.38 7.99
C ALA A 142 5.71 -16.20 7.28
N GLY A 143 6.91 -15.61 7.12
CA GLY A 143 8.04 -16.24 6.41
C GLY A 143 7.98 -16.09 4.88
N ALA A 144 6.86 -15.64 4.29
CA ALA A 144 6.76 -15.51 2.83
C ALA A 144 7.67 -14.41 2.28
N MET A 145 7.94 -13.36 3.05
CA MET A 145 8.85 -12.30 2.62
C MET A 145 10.28 -12.81 2.44
N GLU A 146 10.76 -13.61 3.37
CA GLU A 146 12.11 -14.23 3.32
C GLU A 146 12.22 -15.16 2.10
N ILE A 147 11.18 -15.91 1.81
CA ILE A 147 11.10 -16.80 0.64
C ILE A 147 11.15 -15.98 -0.67
N LEU A 148 10.40 -14.88 -0.72
CA LEU A 148 10.43 -13.96 -1.87
C LEU A 148 11.82 -13.34 -2.07
N LEU A 149 12.47 -12.93 -0.99
CA LEU A 149 13.84 -12.38 -1.02
C LEU A 149 14.87 -13.41 -1.48
N ALA A 150 14.65 -14.69 -1.20
CA ALA A 150 15.46 -15.79 -1.70
C ALA A 150 15.18 -16.13 -3.19
N GLY A 151 14.19 -15.47 -3.81
CA GLY A 151 13.85 -15.65 -5.23
C GLY A 151 12.82 -16.74 -5.52
N ASP A 152 12.27 -17.42 -4.49
CA ASP A 152 11.24 -18.45 -4.68
C ASP A 152 9.83 -17.82 -4.66
N VAL A 153 9.47 -17.24 -5.79
CA VAL A 153 8.16 -16.61 -6.01
C VAL A 153 7.02 -17.61 -5.88
N GLN A 154 7.19 -18.84 -6.37
CA GLN A 154 6.15 -19.86 -6.34
C GLN A 154 5.75 -20.24 -4.91
N THR A 155 6.73 -20.49 -4.06
CA THR A 155 6.47 -20.82 -2.65
C THR A 155 5.88 -19.63 -1.91
N HIS A 156 6.38 -18.40 -2.17
CA HIS A 156 5.79 -17.17 -1.63
C HIS A 156 4.30 -17.09 -1.96
N ASP A 157 3.93 -17.20 -3.23
CA ASP A 157 2.54 -17.04 -3.69
C ASP A 157 1.61 -18.11 -3.10
N ARG A 158 2.12 -19.34 -2.97
CA ARG A 158 1.38 -20.42 -2.30
C ARG A 158 1.14 -20.12 -0.82
N MET A 159 2.15 -19.59 -0.10
CA MET A 159 2.01 -19.21 1.31
C MET A 159 1.00 -18.07 1.48
N VAL A 160 1.04 -17.07 0.60
CA VAL A 160 0.08 -15.96 0.57
C VAL A 160 -1.34 -16.48 0.35
N LEU A 161 -1.54 -17.37 -0.63
CA LEU A 161 -2.84 -17.97 -0.91
C LEU A 161 -3.37 -18.78 0.30
N LEU A 162 -2.53 -19.62 0.91
CA LEU A 162 -2.92 -20.41 2.07
C LEU A 162 -3.31 -19.53 3.26
N ALA A 163 -2.55 -18.46 3.52
CA ALA A 163 -2.87 -17.51 4.57
C ALA A 163 -4.22 -16.81 4.31
N ALA A 164 -4.49 -16.41 3.07
CA ALA A 164 -5.78 -15.82 2.70
C ALA A 164 -6.96 -16.78 2.89
N MET A 165 -6.79 -18.05 2.52
CA MET A 165 -7.83 -19.07 2.67
C MET A 165 -8.11 -19.46 4.14
N GLN A 166 -7.17 -19.22 5.04
CA GLN A 166 -7.33 -19.44 6.48
C GLN A 166 -8.03 -18.28 7.19
N MET A 167 -8.14 -17.13 6.55
CA MET A 167 -8.88 -16.01 7.12
C MET A 167 -10.39 -16.29 7.17
N PRO A 168 -11.12 -15.70 8.13
CA PRO A 168 -12.58 -15.65 8.06
C PRO A 168 -13.04 -15.08 6.71
N ALA A 169 -14.19 -15.55 6.22
CA ALA A 169 -14.72 -15.05 4.95
C ALA A 169 -14.94 -13.53 4.98
N CYS A 170 -14.33 -12.81 4.06
CA CYS A 170 -14.44 -11.37 3.91
C CYS A 170 -15.17 -11.00 2.62
N ASP A 171 -15.74 -9.80 2.57
CA ASP A 171 -16.42 -9.28 1.38
C ASP A 171 -15.41 -8.66 0.40
N VAL A 172 -14.30 -8.12 0.93
CA VAL A 172 -13.20 -7.51 0.17
C VAL A 172 -11.89 -7.91 0.84
N TYR A 173 -10.86 -8.19 0.03
CA TYR A 173 -9.51 -8.46 0.52
C TYR A 173 -8.53 -7.37 0.05
N LEU A 174 -7.60 -6.99 0.93
CA LEU A 174 -6.56 -6.01 0.68
C LEU A 174 -5.19 -6.66 0.75
N ILE A 175 -4.37 -6.44 -0.26
CA ILE A 175 -2.97 -6.85 -0.26
C ILE A 175 -2.13 -5.67 0.24
N GLY A 176 -1.67 -5.76 1.50
CA GLY A 176 -1.04 -4.65 2.23
C GLY A 176 0.39 -4.32 1.84
N GLN A 177 1.02 -5.08 0.94
CA GLN A 177 2.41 -4.85 0.54
C GLN A 177 2.55 -4.83 -0.98
N PHE A 178 3.32 -3.88 -1.49
CA PHE A 178 3.58 -3.72 -2.93
C PHE A 178 4.19 -4.97 -3.55
N SER A 179 5.10 -5.63 -2.84
CA SER A 179 5.76 -6.86 -3.28
C SER A 179 4.81 -8.04 -3.52
N MET A 180 3.63 -8.02 -2.92
CA MET A 180 2.61 -9.07 -3.06
C MET A 180 1.59 -8.76 -4.17
N ALA A 181 1.61 -7.59 -4.80
CA ALA A 181 0.56 -7.14 -5.71
C ALA A 181 0.30 -8.09 -6.89
N HIS A 182 1.31 -8.82 -7.33
CA HIS A 182 1.21 -9.80 -8.41
C HIS A 182 0.31 -11.01 -8.07
N THR A 183 0.05 -11.27 -6.78
CA THR A 183 -0.83 -12.38 -6.34
C THR A 183 -2.32 -12.05 -6.48
N GLN A 184 -2.70 -10.82 -6.82
CA GLN A 184 -4.08 -10.34 -6.88
C GLN A 184 -5.00 -11.30 -7.64
N LYS A 185 -4.68 -11.61 -8.90
CA LYS A 185 -5.53 -12.43 -9.77
C LYS A 185 -5.72 -13.85 -9.22
N GLN A 186 -4.66 -14.44 -8.67
CA GLN A 186 -4.73 -15.77 -8.05
C GLN A 186 -5.65 -15.77 -6.84
N LEU A 187 -5.57 -14.74 -5.98
CA LEU A 187 -6.43 -14.59 -4.81
C LEU A 187 -7.89 -14.33 -5.21
N GLU A 188 -8.15 -13.48 -6.20
CA GLU A 188 -9.51 -13.24 -6.73
C GLU A 188 -10.16 -14.54 -7.23
N GLN A 189 -9.40 -15.37 -7.96
CA GLN A 189 -9.87 -16.65 -8.45
C GLN A 189 -10.17 -17.65 -7.33
N ALA A 190 -9.33 -17.69 -6.30
CA ALA A 190 -9.49 -18.66 -5.21
C ALA A 190 -10.55 -18.23 -4.19
N LEU A 191 -10.66 -16.95 -3.90
CA LEU A 191 -11.56 -16.42 -2.87
C LEU A 191 -12.94 -16.05 -3.44
N HIS A 192 -13.07 -15.91 -4.76
CA HIS A 192 -14.28 -15.42 -5.46
C HIS A 192 -14.78 -14.08 -4.86
N LYS A 193 -13.85 -13.21 -4.50
CA LYS A 193 -14.09 -11.90 -3.90
C LYS A 193 -13.16 -10.86 -4.51
N PRO A 194 -13.55 -9.56 -4.49
CA PRO A 194 -12.66 -8.48 -4.87
C PRO A 194 -11.38 -8.48 -4.04
N VAL A 195 -10.24 -8.35 -4.69
CA VAL A 195 -8.93 -8.18 -4.06
C VAL A 195 -8.33 -6.87 -4.56
N LEU A 196 -8.03 -5.95 -3.64
CA LEU A 196 -7.43 -4.66 -3.95
C LEU A 196 -5.94 -4.67 -3.61
N THR A 197 -5.17 -3.91 -4.39
CA THR A 197 -3.73 -3.77 -4.19
C THR A 197 -3.33 -2.31 -4.07
N SER A 198 -2.40 -2.01 -3.18
CA SER A 198 -1.91 -0.65 -2.96
C SER A 198 -1.41 0.03 -4.25
N PRO A 199 -0.58 -0.60 -5.11
CA PRO A 199 -0.11 0.07 -6.32
C PRO A 199 -1.24 0.39 -7.30
N ALA A 200 -2.20 -0.53 -7.52
CA ALA A 200 -3.28 -0.28 -8.48
C ALA A 200 -4.20 0.85 -8.03
N SER A 201 -4.60 0.88 -6.76
CA SER A 201 -5.41 1.96 -6.20
C SER A 201 -4.69 3.30 -6.21
N ALA A 202 -3.40 3.32 -5.83
CA ALA A 202 -2.60 4.53 -5.83
C ALA A 202 -2.47 5.14 -7.24
N ILE A 203 -2.18 4.31 -8.25
CA ILE A 203 -2.02 4.79 -9.63
C ILE A 203 -3.32 5.37 -10.17
N ARG A 204 -4.47 4.71 -9.97
CA ARG A 204 -5.79 5.27 -10.35
C ARG A 204 -6.08 6.60 -9.64
N ARG A 205 -5.70 6.71 -8.37
CA ARG A 205 -5.85 7.95 -7.60
C ARG A 205 -4.98 9.06 -8.19
N LEU A 206 -3.73 8.78 -8.57
CA LEU A 206 -2.83 9.75 -9.21
C LEU A 206 -3.36 10.19 -10.57
N GLN A 207 -3.82 9.26 -11.42
CA GLN A 207 -4.47 9.60 -12.69
C GLN A 207 -5.64 10.58 -12.49
N THR A 208 -6.50 10.28 -11.50
CA THR A 208 -7.65 11.15 -11.21
C THR A 208 -7.23 12.52 -10.69
N ALA A 209 -6.19 12.58 -9.86
CA ALA A 209 -5.69 13.83 -9.30
C ALA A 209 -5.08 14.73 -10.39
N LEU A 210 -4.26 14.14 -11.28
CA LEU A 210 -3.57 14.90 -12.34
C LEU A 210 -4.49 15.24 -13.54
N ALA A 211 -5.55 14.48 -13.79
CA ALA A 211 -6.54 14.82 -14.83
C ALA A 211 -7.41 16.03 -14.48
N ARG A 212 -7.36 16.52 -13.23
CA ARG A 212 -8.13 17.68 -12.74
C ARG A 212 -7.33 18.99 -12.78
N HIS A 213 -6.09 18.92 -13.14
CA HIS A 213 -5.16 20.05 -13.34
C HIS A 213 -4.85 20.24 -14.80
#